data_dc1949064e57b557983b47e4456666dc
#
_entry.id   dc1949064e57b557983b47e4456666dc
#
_cell.length_a   1.000
_cell.length_b   1.000
_cell.length_c   1.000
_cell.angle_alpha   90.00
_cell.angle_beta   90.00
_cell.angle_gamma   90.00
#
_symmetry.space_group_name_H-M   'P 1'
#
loop_
_entity.id
_entity.type
_entity.pdbx_description
1 polymer ?
#
loop_
_entity_poly.entity_id
_entity_poly.type
_entity_poly.pdbx_seq_one_letter_code
_entity_poly.pdbx_strand_id
1 'polypeptide(L)'
;SFIHISDGKLHDVNILDLLAPEAGAFYVMDRGYLDFARLYALHQARAFFVTRAKSNLDARRLYSAPADRTTGILCDQTIAFNGYQSHRHYPAPLRRIRFKDAGSGKTLVFLTNHATLPAPTICALYKSRWQVELFFKWIKQHLRIKRFFGTSENAVKSQIWIAVCVYVLVAII
;
A
#
# COMPACT_ATOMS: atom_id res chain seq x y z
N SER A 1 -6.25 -1.98 -12.27
CA SER A 1 -5.09 -2.69 -11.69
C SER A 1 -3.85 -2.37 -12.51
N PHE A 2 -2.73 -2.15 -11.86
CA PHE A 2 -1.46 -1.81 -12.50
C PHE A 2 -0.44 -2.91 -12.18
N ILE A 3 0.21 -3.46 -13.20
CA ILE A 3 1.31 -4.41 -13.08
C ILE A 3 2.49 -3.85 -13.85
N HIS A 4 3.60 -3.62 -13.16
CA HIS A 4 4.86 -3.23 -13.77
C HIS A 4 5.88 -4.35 -13.62
N ILE A 5 6.54 -4.70 -14.70
CA ILE A 5 7.60 -5.72 -14.75
C ILE A 5 8.91 -5.00 -15.08
N SER A 6 9.87 -5.06 -14.17
CA SER A 6 11.20 -4.46 -14.32
C SER A 6 12.30 -5.52 -14.25
N ASP A 7 13.50 -5.14 -14.59
CA ASP A 7 14.71 -5.98 -14.54
C ASP A 7 15.26 -6.24 -13.12
N GLY A 8 14.53 -5.82 -12.08
CA GLY A 8 14.91 -5.98 -10.68
C GLY A 8 15.96 -4.98 -10.17
N LYS A 9 16.45 -4.07 -11.02
CA LYS A 9 17.35 -2.97 -10.62
C LYS A 9 16.60 -1.73 -10.17
N LEU A 10 15.33 -1.60 -10.59
CA LEU A 10 14.48 -0.50 -10.20
C LEU A 10 14.07 -0.66 -8.75
N HIS A 11 14.41 0.31 -7.90
CA HIS A 11 13.97 0.31 -6.51
C HIS A 11 12.45 0.49 -6.45
N ASP A 12 11.76 -0.35 -5.68
CA ASP A 12 10.28 -0.43 -5.63
C ASP A 12 9.58 0.93 -5.48
N VAL A 13 10.12 1.82 -4.67
CA VAL A 13 9.53 3.15 -4.45
C VAL A 13 9.49 4.01 -5.72
N ASN A 14 10.41 3.80 -6.66
CA ASN A 14 10.48 4.55 -7.92
C ASN A 14 9.36 4.16 -8.90
N ILE A 15 8.67 3.03 -8.66
CA ILE A 15 7.46 2.67 -9.41
C ILE A 15 6.37 3.73 -9.26
N LEU A 16 6.33 4.43 -8.13
CA LEU A 16 5.36 5.51 -7.91
C LEU A 16 5.52 6.68 -8.89
N ASP A 17 6.72 6.89 -9.44
CA ASP A 17 6.98 7.92 -10.46
C ASP A 17 6.42 7.55 -11.84
N LEU A 18 6.13 6.26 -12.06
CA LEU A 18 5.54 5.75 -13.30
C LEU A 18 4.02 5.68 -13.27
N LEU A 19 3.42 5.93 -12.09
CA LEU A 19 1.96 5.93 -11.95
C LEU A 19 1.38 7.23 -12.49
N ALA A 20 0.31 7.12 -13.27
CA ALA A 20 -0.60 8.22 -13.55
C ALA A 20 -1.72 8.16 -12.49
N PRO A 21 -1.68 9.00 -11.43
CA PRO A 21 -2.67 8.91 -10.37
C PRO A 21 -4.06 9.31 -10.87
N GLU A 22 -5.04 8.46 -10.59
CA GLU A 22 -6.46 8.71 -10.89
C GLU A 22 -7.14 9.36 -9.69
N ALA A 23 -7.82 10.48 -9.90
CA ALA A 23 -8.57 11.16 -8.84
C ALA A 23 -9.65 10.23 -8.25
N GLY A 24 -9.73 10.15 -6.93
CA GLY A 24 -10.67 9.27 -6.22
C GLY A 24 -10.19 7.82 -6.06
N ALA A 25 -9.15 7.39 -6.77
CA ALA A 25 -8.60 6.04 -6.62
C ALA A 25 -7.85 5.85 -5.30
N PHE A 26 -7.88 4.63 -4.77
CA PHE A 26 -7.13 4.22 -3.58
C PHE A 26 -5.88 3.44 -3.94
N TYR A 27 -4.74 3.93 -3.51
CA TYR A 27 -3.43 3.28 -3.65
C TYR A 27 -3.03 2.65 -2.32
N VAL A 28 -3.11 1.32 -2.24
CA VAL A 28 -2.73 0.56 -1.04
C VAL A 28 -1.33 -0.01 -1.22
N MET A 29 -0.40 0.42 -0.40
CA MET A 29 1.01 0.08 -0.59
C MET A 29 1.72 -0.31 0.71
N ASP A 30 2.76 -1.11 0.60
CA ASP A 30 3.55 -1.51 1.75
C ASP A 30 4.43 -0.37 2.25
N ARG A 31 4.97 -0.55 3.44
CA ARG A 31 5.90 0.36 4.12
C ARG A 31 7.15 0.68 3.28
N GLY A 32 7.56 -0.22 2.39
CA GLY A 32 8.67 -0.02 1.47
C GLY A 32 8.47 1.18 0.52
N TYR A 33 7.22 1.49 0.21
CA TYR A 33 6.85 2.61 -0.67
C TYR A 33 6.64 3.93 0.09
N LEU A 34 7.00 4.02 1.37
CA LEU A 34 6.81 5.23 2.17
C LEU A 34 7.83 6.30 1.79
N ASP A 35 7.44 7.17 0.87
CA ASP A 35 8.12 8.39 0.47
C ASP A 35 7.13 9.55 0.51
N PHE A 36 7.40 10.54 1.35
CA PHE A 36 6.44 11.61 1.62
C PHE A 36 6.22 12.55 0.44
N ALA A 37 7.23 12.79 -0.40
CA ALA A 37 7.06 13.63 -1.58
C ALA A 37 6.13 12.95 -2.62
N ARG A 38 6.34 11.65 -2.85
CA ARG A 38 5.49 10.86 -3.75
C ARG A 38 4.06 10.68 -3.21
N LEU A 39 3.91 10.48 -1.90
CA LEU A 39 2.59 10.44 -1.27
C LEU A 39 1.88 11.79 -1.37
N TYR A 40 2.61 12.89 -1.32
CA TYR A 40 2.04 14.22 -1.52
C TYR A 40 1.62 14.47 -2.96
N ALA A 41 2.36 13.95 -3.94
CA ALA A 41 1.95 13.98 -5.35
C ALA A 41 0.62 13.24 -5.57
N LEU A 42 0.42 12.05 -4.95
CA LEU A 42 -0.89 11.37 -4.95
C LEU A 42 -1.99 12.24 -4.34
N HIS A 43 -1.70 12.88 -3.20
CA HIS A 43 -2.66 13.77 -2.54
C HIS A 43 -3.06 14.95 -3.45
N GLN A 44 -2.08 15.60 -4.09
CA GLN A 44 -2.35 16.71 -5.01
C GLN A 44 -3.16 16.28 -6.25
N ALA A 45 -2.95 15.05 -6.71
CA ALA A 45 -3.75 14.43 -7.77
C ALA A 45 -5.17 14.02 -7.32
N ARG A 46 -5.58 14.35 -6.07
CA ARG A 46 -6.85 13.95 -5.46
C ARG A 46 -7.04 12.43 -5.40
N ALA A 47 -5.96 11.69 -5.41
CA ALA A 47 -5.94 10.26 -5.15
C ALA A 47 -5.76 9.99 -3.66
N PHE A 48 -6.24 8.84 -3.20
CA PHE A 48 -6.11 8.42 -1.83
C PHE A 48 -5.05 7.33 -1.69
N PHE A 49 -4.41 7.26 -0.53
CA PHE A 49 -3.50 6.18 -0.24
C PHE A 49 -3.70 5.61 1.16
N VAL A 50 -3.32 4.35 1.33
CA VAL A 50 -3.20 3.69 2.62
C VAL A 50 -1.86 2.97 2.66
N THR A 51 -1.02 3.28 3.65
CA THR A 51 0.28 2.65 3.85
C THR A 51 0.56 2.43 5.33
N ARG A 52 1.63 1.68 5.65
CA ARG A 52 2.09 1.52 7.04
C ARG A 52 3.14 2.56 7.40
N ALA A 53 3.02 3.12 8.61
CA ALA A 53 4.04 3.98 9.18
C ALA A 53 5.33 3.20 9.48
N LYS A 54 6.48 3.87 9.38
CA LYS A 54 7.74 3.42 9.98
C LYS A 54 7.70 3.63 11.50
N SER A 55 8.46 2.85 12.25
CA SER A 55 8.51 2.94 13.72
C SER A 55 9.05 4.28 14.23
N ASN A 56 9.90 4.93 13.45
CA ASN A 56 10.52 6.21 13.73
C ASN A 56 9.74 7.43 13.19
N LEU A 57 8.42 7.28 12.98
CA LEU A 57 7.59 8.38 12.51
C LEU A 57 7.56 9.51 13.54
N ASP A 58 8.16 10.65 13.21
CA ASP A 58 8.13 11.86 14.00
C ASP A 58 6.99 12.77 13.57
N ALA A 59 5.92 12.79 14.38
CA ALA A 59 4.72 13.56 14.09
C ALA A 59 3.97 13.91 15.36
N ARG A 60 3.49 15.16 15.43
CA ARG A 60 2.61 15.62 16.50
C ARG A 60 1.14 15.36 16.16
N ARG A 61 0.36 15.08 17.19
CA ARG A 61 -1.08 14.96 17.07
C ARG A 61 -1.71 16.36 17.02
N LEU A 62 -2.55 16.56 16.01
CA LEU A 62 -3.39 17.77 15.89
C LEU A 62 -4.78 17.53 16.48
N TYR A 63 -5.38 16.36 16.18
CA TYR A 63 -6.72 16.00 16.64
C TYR A 63 -6.81 14.50 16.89
N SER A 64 -7.73 14.07 17.74
CA SER A 64 -8.03 12.66 18.02
C SER A 64 -9.53 12.44 17.88
N ALA A 65 -9.93 11.62 16.92
CA ALA A 65 -11.31 11.19 16.78
C ALA A 65 -11.65 10.09 17.81
N PRO A 66 -12.92 9.93 18.18
CA PRO A 66 -13.37 8.77 18.94
C PRO A 66 -12.99 7.47 18.25
N ALA A 67 -12.52 6.49 19.05
CA ALA A 67 -12.08 5.20 18.53
C ALA A 67 -12.85 4.08 19.25
N ASP A 68 -13.52 3.24 18.48
CA ASP A 68 -14.17 2.04 19.01
C ASP A 68 -13.14 0.91 19.13
N ARG A 69 -12.74 0.63 20.36
CA ARG A 69 -11.76 -0.42 20.66
C ARG A 69 -12.26 -1.83 20.41
N THR A 70 -13.57 -2.04 20.33
CA THR A 70 -14.15 -3.35 20.01
C THR A 70 -13.83 -3.78 18.58
N THR A 71 -13.61 -2.81 17.68
CA THR A 71 -13.18 -3.04 16.30
C THR A 71 -11.67 -3.24 16.14
N GLY A 72 -10.91 -3.20 17.24
CA GLY A 72 -9.45 -3.24 17.24
C GLY A 72 -8.77 -1.87 17.02
N ILE A 73 -9.53 -0.79 16.81
CA ILE A 73 -8.99 0.56 16.64
C ILE A 73 -8.52 1.10 17.99
N LEU A 74 -7.21 1.28 18.14
CA LEU A 74 -6.62 1.81 19.38
C LEU A 74 -6.63 3.35 19.42
N CYS A 75 -6.42 3.99 18.27
CA CYS A 75 -6.60 5.42 18.09
C CYS A 75 -6.78 5.78 16.62
N ASP A 76 -7.46 6.91 16.40
CA ASP A 76 -7.69 7.53 15.11
C ASP A 76 -7.36 9.02 15.24
N GLN A 77 -6.34 9.50 14.57
CA GLN A 77 -5.74 10.80 14.82
C GLN A 77 -5.38 11.52 13.54
N THR A 78 -5.60 12.82 13.52
CA THR A 78 -4.97 13.72 12.55
C THR A 78 -3.62 14.16 13.10
N ILE A 79 -2.59 14.06 12.28
CA ILE A 79 -1.20 14.38 12.65
C ILE A 79 -0.58 15.36 11.67
N ALA A 80 0.46 16.06 12.12
CA ALA A 80 1.38 16.80 11.25
C ALA A 80 2.82 16.38 11.57
N PHE A 81 3.68 16.36 10.56
CA PHE A 81 5.09 16.02 10.75
C PHE A 81 5.84 17.12 11.50
N ASN A 82 6.72 16.73 12.42
CA ASN A 82 7.62 17.65 13.15
C ASN A 82 8.93 17.87 12.39
N GLY A 83 9.50 16.80 11.81
CA GLY A 83 10.77 16.86 11.10
C GLY A 83 10.72 17.78 9.89
N TYR A 84 11.70 18.68 9.76
CA TYR A 84 11.77 19.65 8.68
C TYR A 84 11.62 19.02 7.29
N GLN A 85 12.33 17.96 7.01
CA GLN A 85 12.26 17.26 5.70
C GLN A 85 10.90 16.62 5.46
N SER A 86 10.36 15.92 6.47
CA SER A 86 9.05 15.26 6.34
C SER A 86 7.94 16.29 6.15
N HIS A 87 7.96 17.40 6.89
CA HIS A 87 7.01 18.50 6.75
C HIS A 87 7.15 19.20 5.39
N ARG A 88 8.38 19.42 4.90
CA ARG A 88 8.61 20.01 3.58
C ARG A 88 8.07 19.13 2.45
N HIS A 89 8.25 17.81 2.54
CA HIS A 89 7.78 16.87 1.52
C HIS A 89 6.28 16.60 1.59
N TYR A 90 5.70 16.67 2.78
CA TYR A 90 4.26 16.50 2.99
C TYR A 90 3.74 17.55 3.99
N PRO A 91 3.39 18.77 3.53
CA PRO A 91 2.99 19.87 4.41
C PRO A 91 1.54 19.74 4.94
N ALA A 92 0.71 18.91 4.30
CA ALA A 92 -0.68 18.72 4.71
C ALA A 92 -0.80 17.77 5.92
N PRO A 93 -1.87 17.91 6.72
CA PRO A 93 -2.18 16.93 7.75
C PRO A 93 -2.44 15.54 7.16
N LEU A 94 -2.06 14.50 7.92
CA LEU A 94 -2.33 13.10 7.62
C LEU A 94 -3.17 12.46 8.72
N ARG A 95 -3.93 11.44 8.38
CA ARG A 95 -4.63 10.60 9.33
C ARG A 95 -3.77 9.40 9.70
N ARG A 96 -3.61 9.17 11.00
CA ARG A 96 -2.89 8.05 11.60
C ARG A 96 -3.87 7.16 12.36
N ILE A 97 -3.96 5.90 11.99
CA ILE A 97 -4.81 4.91 12.65
C ILE A 97 -3.92 3.84 13.26
N ARG A 98 -4.05 3.60 14.60
CA ARG A 98 -3.43 2.46 15.27
C ARG A 98 -4.47 1.38 15.42
N PHE A 99 -4.14 0.20 14.93
CA PHE A 99 -5.03 -0.95 14.88
C PHE A 99 -4.35 -2.17 15.50
N LYS A 100 -5.04 -2.85 16.42
CA LYS A 100 -4.63 -4.15 16.97
C LYS A 100 -5.27 -5.25 16.14
N ASP A 101 -4.49 -5.98 15.38
CA ASP A 101 -4.97 -7.08 14.57
C ASP A 101 -5.26 -8.31 15.44
N ALA A 102 -6.52 -8.72 15.52
CA ALA A 102 -6.95 -9.85 16.35
C ALA A 102 -6.32 -11.18 15.89
N GLY A 103 -6.11 -11.35 14.59
CA GLY A 103 -5.56 -12.58 14.03
C GLY A 103 -4.07 -12.79 14.33
N SER A 104 -3.26 -11.72 14.27
CA SER A 104 -1.81 -11.80 14.51
C SER A 104 -1.39 -11.27 15.88
N GLY A 105 -2.29 -10.62 16.65
CA GLY A 105 -2.00 -9.93 17.89
C GLY A 105 -1.12 -8.68 17.74
N LYS A 106 -0.69 -8.35 16.53
CA LYS A 106 0.23 -7.24 16.25
C LYS A 106 -0.50 -5.90 16.20
N THR A 107 0.18 -4.85 16.68
CA THR A 107 -0.28 -3.48 16.49
C THR A 107 0.31 -2.93 15.20
N LEU A 108 -0.58 -2.48 14.31
CA LEU A 108 -0.25 -1.85 13.05
C LEU A 108 -0.57 -0.36 13.12
N VAL A 109 0.23 0.45 12.45
CA VAL A 109 0.00 1.89 12.34
C VAL A 109 -0.15 2.24 10.88
N PHE A 110 -1.33 2.74 10.50
CA PHE A 110 -1.62 3.13 9.12
C PHE A 110 -1.59 4.64 8.97
N LEU A 111 -1.17 5.09 7.80
CA LEU A 111 -1.23 6.47 7.34
C LEU A 111 -2.11 6.55 6.10
N THR A 112 -2.96 7.57 6.04
CA THR A 112 -3.83 7.86 4.90
C THR A 112 -4.11 9.35 4.81
N ASN A 113 -4.35 9.85 3.60
CA ASN A 113 -4.88 11.20 3.36
C ASN A 113 -6.42 11.22 3.30
N HIS A 114 -7.10 10.08 3.44
CA HIS A 114 -8.55 10.03 3.46
C HIS A 114 -9.10 10.33 4.86
N ALA A 115 -9.76 11.47 5.01
CA ALA A 115 -10.19 11.97 6.33
C ALA A 115 -11.48 11.31 6.85
N THR A 116 -12.40 10.92 5.96
CA THR A 116 -13.81 10.64 6.33
C THR A 116 -14.20 9.16 6.37
N LEU A 117 -13.48 8.28 5.62
CA LEU A 117 -13.79 6.84 5.68
C LEU A 117 -13.64 6.29 7.12
N PRO A 118 -14.53 5.38 7.55
CA PRO A 118 -14.40 4.72 8.85
C PRO A 118 -13.02 4.06 9.02
N ALA A 119 -12.42 4.18 10.21
CA ALA A 119 -11.10 3.61 10.49
C ALA A 119 -11.03 2.09 10.24
N PRO A 120 -12.05 1.28 10.59
CA PRO A 120 -12.08 -0.15 10.24
C PRO A 120 -12.00 -0.41 8.73
N THR A 121 -12.65 0.44 7.91
CA THR A 121 -12.60 0.34 6.44
C THR A 121 -11.18 0.59 5.91
N ILE A 122 -10.48 1.60 6.43
CA ILE A 122 -9.06 1.84 6.08
C ILE A 122 -8.19 0.63 6.44
N CYS A 123 -8.42 0.04 7.63
CA CYS A 123 -7.70 -1.17 8.05
C CYS A 123 -7.99 -2.36 7.12
N ALA A 124 -9.25 -2.54 6.71
CA ALA A 124 -9.66 -3.61 5.79
C ALA A 124 -9.03 -3.42 4.40
N LEU A 125 -9.01 -2.18 3.87
CA LEU A 125 -8.32 -1.85 2.62
C LEU A 125 -6.83 -2.21 2.69
N TYR A 126 -6.14 -1.90 3.78
CA TYR A 126 -4.75 -2.32 3.91
C TYR A 126 -4.60 -3.84 3.99
N LYS A 127 -5.47 -4.52 4.71
CA LYS A 127 -5.45 -5.98 4.81
C LYS A 127 -5.66 -6.66 3.46
N SER A 128 -6.48 -6.09 2.56
CA SER A 128 -6.69 -6.62 1.21
C SER A 128 -5.40 -6.66 0.38
N ARG A 129 -4.39 -5.84 0.69
CA ARG A 129 -3.06 -5.93 0.08
C ARG A 129 -2.45 -7.34 0.15
N TRP A 130 -2.78 -8.09 1.21
CA TRP A 130 -2.30 -9.46 1.37
C TRP A 130 -2.73 -10.40 0.23
N GLN A 131 -3.80 -10.06 -0.47
CA GLN A 131 -4.25 -10.81 -1.65
C GLN A 131 -3.16 -10.85 -2.74
N VAL A 132 -2.34 -9.81 -2.85
CA VAL A 132 -1.20 -9.79 -3.80
C VAL A 132 -0.14 -10.83 -3.41
N GLU A 133 0.13 -11.00 -2.12
CA GLU A 133 1.08 -12.02 -1.64
C GLU A 133 0.53 -13.44 -1.85
N LEU A 134 -0.77 -13.64 -1.62
CA LEU A 134 -1.45 -14.90 -1.92
C LEU A 134 -1.43 -15.22 -3.42
N PHE A 135 -1.66 -14.21 -4.27
CA PHE A 135 -1.54 -14.32 -5.71
C PHE A 135 -0.14 -14.81 -6.14
N PHE A 136 0.92 -14.16 -5.68
CA PHE A 136 2.28 -14.59 -6.01
C PHE A 136 2.63 -15.98 -5.43
N LYS A 137 2.14 -16.29 -4.25
CA LYS A 137 2.30 -17.63 -3.66
C LYS A 137 1.62 -18.69 -4.52
N TRP A 138 0.38 -18.43 -4.95
CA TRP A 138 -0.37 -19.32 -5.83
C TRP A 138 0.36 -19.55 -7.17
N ILE A 139 0.81 -18.49 -7.81
CA ILE A 139 1.59 -18.56 -9.06
C ILE A 139 2.83 -19.46 -8.87
N LYS A 140 3.61 -19.24 -7.81
CA LYS A 140 4.82 -20.02 -7.54
C LYS A 140 4.51 -21.51 -7.30
N GLN A 141 3.39 -21.80 -6.65
CA GLN A 141 3.00 -23.17 -6.29
C GLN A 141 2.40 -23.95 -7.48
N HIS A 142 1.52 -23.34 -8.24
CA HIS A 142 0.72 -24.03 -9.27
C HIS A 142 1.35 -23.93 -10.66
N LEU A 143 1.97 -22.82 -11.00
CA LEU A 143 2.58 -22.66 -12.31
C LEU A 143 4.06 -23.05 -12.37
N ARG A 144 4.61 -23.54 -11.24
CA ARG A 144 6.00 -24.01 -11.10
C ARG A 144 7.03 -23.08 -11.74
N ILE A 145 6.80 -21.77 -11.68
CA ILE A 145 7.72 -20.74 -12.22
C ILE A 145 8.97 -20.70 -11.31
N LYS A 146 9.73 -21.79 -11.31
CA LYS A 146 11.05 -21.84 -10.66
C LYS A 146 12.16 -21.35 -11.60
N ARG A 147 11.91 -21.42 -12.90
CA ARG A 147 12.80 -20.92 -13.98
C ARG A 147 11.94 -20.39 -15.11
N PHE A 148 12.37 -19.29 -15.70
CA PHE A 148 11.78 -18.83 -16.95
C PHE A 148 12.22 -19.72 -18.10
N PHE A 149 11.33 -20.03 -19.04
CA PHE A 149 11.63 -20.86 -20.23
C PHE A 149 12.53 -20.14 -21.22
N GLY A 150 12.64 -18.80 -21.13
CA GLY A 150 13.53 -17.98 -21.93
C GLY A 150 14.20 -16.91 -21.09
N THR A 151 15.36 -16.46 -21.54
CA THR A 151 16.17 -15.41 -20.86
C THR A 151 15.93 -14.01 -21.43
N SER A 152 15.23 -13.90 -22.58
CA SER A 152 14.90 -12.60 -23.14
C SER A 152 13.82 -11.90 -22.31
N GLU A 153 13.87 -10.57 -22.29
CA GLU A 153 12.90 -9.76 -21.57
C GLU A 153 11.45 -10.07 -22.00
N ASN A 154 11.23 -10.23 -23.30
CA ASN A 154 9.90 -10.57 -23.83
C ASN A 154 9.43 -11.95 -23.39
N ALA A 155 10.29 -12.96 -23.35
CA ALA A 155 9.94 -14.30 -22.89
C ALA A 155 9.54 -14.30 -21.41
N VAL A 156 10.27 -13.57 -20.59
CA VAL A 156 9.96 -13.40 -19.16
C VAL A 156 8.63 -12.67 -18.96
N LYS A 157 8.43 -11.55 -19.65
CA LYS A 157 7.18 -10.78 -19.59
C LYS A 157 5.98 -11.62 -20.04
N SER A 158 6.11 -12.33 -21.15
CA SER A 158 5.03 -13.20 -21.68
C SER A 158 4.66 -14.29 -20.68
N GLN A 159 5.63 -14.93 -20.05
CA GLN A 159 5.38 -15.97 -19.05
C GLN A 159 4.67 -15.41 -17.81
N ILE A 160 5.04 -14.22 -17.35
CA ILE A 160 4.35 -13.55 -16.24
C ILE A 160 2.91 -13.21 -16.61
N TRP A 161 2.67 -12.66 -17.81
CA TRP A 161 1.31 -12.34 -18.27
C TRP A 161 0.43 -13.56 -18.42
N ILE A 162 0.96 -14.67 -18.96
CA ILE A 162 0.24 -15.95 -19.02
C ILE A 162 -0.15 -16.40 -17.61
N ALA A 163 0.77 -16.30 -16.63
CA ALA A 163 0.48 -16.67 -15.25
C ALA A 163 -0.63 -15.81 -14.63
N VAL A 164 -0.63 -14.50 -14.88
CA VAL A 164 -1.70 -13.59 -14.45
C VAL A 164 -3.04 -13.98 -15.07
N CYS A 165 -3.08 -14.23 -16.40
CA CYS A 165 -4.29 -14.62 -17.10
C CYS A 165 -4.86 -15.94 -16.56
N VAL A 166 -4.02 -16.95 -16.35
CA VAL A 166 -4.45 -18.23 -15.77
C VAL A 166 -5.03 -18.05 -14.37
N TYR A 167 -4.36 -17.26 -13.51
CA TYR A 167 -4.88 -16.99 -12.18
C TYR A 167 -6.26 -16.32 -12.21
N VAL A 168 -6.41 -15.29 -13.04
CA VAL A 168 -7.69 -14.57 -13.18
C VAL A 168 -8.80 -15.49 -13.68
N LEU A 169 -8.52 -16.34 -14.68
CA LEU A 169 -9.48 -17.31 -15.19
C LEU A 169 -9.92 -18.30 -14.12
N VAL A 170 -8.97 -18.83 -13.33
CA VAL A 170 -9.29 -19.78 -12.24
C VAL A 170 -10.03 -19.11 -11.09
N ALA A 171 -9.79 -17.82 -10.83
CA ALA A 171 -10.46 -17.08 -9.76
C ALA A 171 -11.90 -16.66 -10.10
N ILE A 172 -12.31 -16.72 -11.38
CA ILE A 172 -13.65 -16.36 -11.85
C ILE A 172 -14.59 -17.58 -11.87
N ILE A 173 -14.05 -18.80 -11.93
CA ILE A 173 -14.80 -20.06 -11.90
C ILE A 173 -15.14 -20.45 -10.47
#